data_c3b326f63dedb2c6f836c37542aad648
#
_entry.id   c3b326f63dedb2c6f836c37542aad648
#
_cell.length_a   1.000
_cell.length_b   1.000
_cell.length_c   1.000
_cell.angle_alpha   90.00
_cell.angle_beta   90.00
_cell.angle_gamma   90.00
#
_symmetry.space_group_name_H-M   'P 1'
#
loop_
_entity.id
_entity.type
_entity.pdbx_description
1 polymer ?
#
loop_
_entity_poly.entity_id
_entity_poly.type
_entity_poly.pdbx_seq_one_letter_code
_entity_poly.pdbx_strand_id
1 'polypeptide(L)'
;MGAVIAFLMNPILVFFDRLFHTIFQERVISDKKKLFKVSRTLSVILTTIVFLGIITGIVWLVVPQLYDSIKQLVGNMDTYYSNLQTMVENINEKFQKLNIPEDQINKYMNNAYLKVQDMLNTKIMPNVDKIVVNIGSGVFSGLKFLYNFLIGIIASIYVMANKEYLASRGKKIIYAVFKVKNANTILDGLLEMNRIFGQFINGKILDSIIIGMIMFIVSTILNLPYAVLISVIVGVTNVIPFFGPIIGAVPCFFIVLIADPIKSLVLLIVILVLQQFDGNILGPKIIGDTTGLSSFWVLTAVIVGGGLFGFFGMLL
;
A
#
# COMPACT_ATOMS: atom_id res chain seq x y z
N MET A 1 12.93 -9.87 -3.94
CA MET A 1 12.71 -8.43 -4.09
C MET A 1 12.77 -7.96 -5.55
N GLY A 2 13.85 -8.19 -6.29
CA GLY A 2 13.96 -7.74 -7.70
C GLY A 2 12.88 -8.24 -8.65
N ALA A 3 12.44 -9.49 -8.54
CA ALA A 3 11.33 -10.04 -9.33
C ALA A 3 9.99 -9.35 -9.02
N VAL A 4 9.73 -9.03 -7.75
CA VAL A 4 8.52 -8.29 -7.33
C VAL A 4 8.54 -6.88 -7.89
N ILE A 5 9.68 -6.18 -7.79
CA ILE A 5 9.83 -4.85 -8.36
C ILE A 5 9.64 -4.90 -9.89
N ALA A 6 10.26 -5.86 -10.58
CA ALA A 6 10.10 -6.04 -12.02
C ALA A 6 8.64 -6.32 -12.42
N PHE A 7 7.92 -7.07 -11.59
CA PHE A 7 6.50 -7.36 -11.79
C PHE A 7 5.64 -6.09 -11.65
N LEU A 8 5.88 -5.28 -10.61
CA LEU A 8 5.18 -4.00 -10.39
C LEU A 8 5.49 -2.97 -11.49
N MET A 9 6.71 -2.99 -12.04
CA MET A 9 7.13 -2.11 -13.14
C MET A 9 6.62 -2.58 -14.51
N ASN A 10 6.18 -3.85 -14.64
CA ASN A 10 5.81 -4.43 -15.92
C ASN A 10 4.70 -3.69 -16.69
N PRO A 11 3.63 -3.14 -16.09
CA PRO A 11 2.62 -2.35 -16.81
C PRO A 11 3.22 -1.12 -17.49
N ILE A 12 4.09 -0.41 -16.77
CA ILE A 12 4.79 0.78 -17.27
C ILE A 12 5.73 0.38 -18.41
N LEU A 13 6.43 -0.73 -18.25
CA LEU A 13 7.33 -1.27 -19.27
C LEU A 13 6.59 -1.63 -20.56
N VAL A 14 5.44 -2.32 -20.45
CA VAL A 14 4.64 -2.71 -21.62
C VAL A 14 4.11 -1.48 -22.36
N PHE A 15 3.74 -0.43 -21.63
CA PHE A 15 3.32 0.83 -22.23
C PHE A 15 4.42 1.47 -23.07
N PHE A 16 5.63 1.63 -22.49
CA PHE A 16 6.76 2.21 -23.21
C PHE A 16 7.28 1.32 -24.35
N ASP A 17 7.24 0.01 -24.16
CA ASP A 17 7.68 -0.95 -25.18
C ASP A 17 6.79 -0.86 -26.43
N ARG A 18 5.48 -0.76 -26.26
CA ARG A 18 4.54 -0.50 -27.36
C ARG A 18 4.79 0.84 -28.02
N LEU A 19 4.95 1.90 -27.22
CA LEU A 19 5.18 3.25 -27.71
C LEU A 19 6.45 3.32 -28.58
N PHE A 20 7.57 2.83 -28.07
CA PHE A 20 8.84 2.86 -28.82
C PHE A 20 8.84 1.92 -30.01
N HIS A 21 8.20 0.76 -29.90
CA HIS A 21 8.07 -0.14 -31.04
C HIS A 21 7.32 0.52 -32.21
N THR A 22 6.23 1.22 -31.91
CA THR A 22 5.44 1.95 -32.93
C THR A 22 6.27 3.09 -33.54
N ILE A 23 6.94 3.92 -32.72
CA ILE A 23 7.70 5.07 -33.19
C ILE A 23 8.87 4.63 -34.08
N PHE A 24 9.62 3.61 -33.69
CA PHE A 24 10.82 3.17 -34.41
C PHE A 24 10.49 2.32 -35.64
N GLN A 25 9.37 1.59 -35.63
CA GLN A 25 8.95 0.80 -36.79
C GLN A 25 8.60 1.69 -37.98
N GLU A 26 8.02 2.87 -37.72
CA GLU A 26 7.60 3.79 -38.77
C GLU A 26 8.74 4.62 -39.38
N ARG A 27 9.90 4.79 -38.68
CA ARG A 27 10.84 5.86 -39.05
C ARG A 27 12.32 5.51 -39.18
N VAL A 28 12.88 4.47 -38.53
CA VAL A 28 14.33 4.43 -38.33
C VAL A 28 15.03 3.08 -38.55
N ILE A 29 14.43 1.94 -38.22
CA ILE A 29 15.16 0.65 -38.13
C ILE A 29 14.51 -0.44 -38.97
N SER A 30 15.15 -0.85 -40.05
CA SER A 30 14.71 -1.94 -40.92
C SER A 30 14.98 -3.35 -40.34
N ASP A 31 15.96 -3.49 -39.43
CA ASP A 31 16.33 -4.77 -38.81
C ASP A 31 15.48 -5.03 -37.55
N LYS A 32 14.56 -5.99 -37.64
CA LYS A 32 13.65 -6.37 -36.55
C LYS A 32 14.35 -6.73 -35.23
N LYS A 33 15.56 -7.34 -35.28
CA LYS A 33 16.31 -7.70 -34.05
C LYS A 33 16.92 -6.48 -33.37
N LYS A 34 17.45 -5.54 -34.17
CA LYS A 34 17.96 -4.28 -33.64
C LYS A 34 16.87 -3.41 -33.12
N LEU A 35 15.75 -3.31 -33.85
CA LEU A 35 14.54 -2.60 -33.40
C LEU A 35 14.08 -3.08 -32.03
N PHE A 36 13.88 -4.38 -31.85
CA PHE A 36 13.45 -4.96 -30.57
C PHE A 36 14.44 -4.66 -29.44
N LYS A 37 15.73 -4.81 -29.68
CA LYS A 37 16.76 -4.56 -28.66
C LYS A 37 16.81 -3.09 -28.24
N VAL A 38 16.75 -2.16 -29.17
CA VAL A 38 16.79 -0.71 -28.90
C VAL A 38 15.51 -0.28 -28.17
N SER A 39 14.34 -0.64 -28.70
CA SER A 39 13.04 -0.35 -28.05
C SER A 39 13.03 -0.87 -26.63
N ARG A 40 13.41 -2.12 -26.41
CA ARG A 40 13.44 -2.75 -25.09
C ARG A 40 14.38 -2.04 -24.10
N THR A 41 15.58 -1.70 -24.53
CA THR A 41 16.55 -0.99 -23.67
C THR A 41 16.01 0.37 -23.24
N LEU A 42 15.48 1.15 -24.18
CA LEU A 42 14.90 2.47 -23.90
C LEU A 42 13.68 2.35 -22.98
N SER A 43 12.80 1.37 -23.23
CA SER A 43 11.63 1.11 -22.39
C SER A 43 12.04 0.78 -20.96
N VAL A 44 13.04 -0.06 -20.74
CA VAL A 44 13.53 -0.42 -19.40
C VAL A 44 14.10 0.80 -18.69
N ILE A 45 14.94 1.59 -19.36
CA ILE A 45 15.52 2.81 -18.79
C ILE A 45 14.41 3.79 -18.37
N LEU A 46 13.50 4.10 -19.30
CA LEU A 46 12.43 5.07 -19.03
C LEU A 46 11.46 4.57 -17.94
N THR A 47 11.11 3.29 -17.95
CA THR A 47 10.31 2.66 -16.89
C THR A 47 11.00 2.81 -15.54
N THR A 48 12.30 2.58 -15.46
CA THR A 48 13.05 2.73 -14.19
C THR A 48 13.07 4.18 -13.72
N ILE A 49 13.30 5.13 -14.62
CA ILE A 49 13.27 6.56 -14.30
C ILE A 49 11.90 6.98 -13.79
N VAL A 50 10.83 6.60 -14.49
CA VAL A 50 9.44 6.93 -14.10
C VAL A 50 9.09 6.30 -12.77
N PHE A 51 9.43 5.04 -12.55
CA PHE A 51 9.18 4.34 -11.29
C PHE A 51 9.90 5.01 -10.11
N LEU A 52 11.18 5.34 -10.26
CA LEU A 52 11.94 6.07 -9.25
C LEU A 52 11.38 7.49 -9.04
N GLY A 53 10.97 8.17 -10.11
CA GLY A 53 10.32 9.47 -10.02
C GLY A 53 9.01 9.44 -9.24
N ILE A 54 8.18 8.43 -9.47
CA ILE A 54 6.92 8.23 -8.72
C ILE A 54 7.23 7.99 -7.24
N ILE A 55 8.15 7.07 -6.92
CA ILE A 55 8.51 6.79 -5.52
C ILE A 55 9.07 8.04 -4.84
N THR A 56 10.00 8.73 -5.48
CA THR A 56 10.59 9.96 -4.94
C THR A 56 9.54 11.04 -4.73
N GLY A 57 8.63 11.21 -5.68
CA GLY A 57 7.53 12.17 -5.58
C GLY A 57 6.59 11.84 -4.42
N ILE A 58 6.19 10.58 -4.26
CA ILE A 58 5.36 10.14 -3.14
C ILE A 58 6.07 10.39 -1.80
N VAL A 59 7.33 9.99 -1.69
CA VAL A 59 8.13 10.20 -0.47
C VAL A 59 8.23 11.69 -0.14
N TRP A 60 8.56 12.52 -1.13
CA TRP A 60 8.73 13.96 -0.93
C TRP A 60 7.43 14.68 -0.55
N LEU A 61 6.29 14.21 -1.07
CA LEU A 61 4.99 14.82 -0.80
C LEU A 61 4.38 14.30 0.51
N VAL A 62 4.47 12.99 0.77
CA VAL A 62 3.73 12.34 1.86
C VAL A 62 4.50 12.40 3.18
N VAL A 63 5.83 12.16 3.16
CA VAL A 63 6.60 12.02 4.40
C VAL A 63 6.64 13.28 5.26
N PRO A 64 6.82 14.50 4.72
CA PRO A 64 6.77 15.72 5.53
C PRO A 64 5.39 15.90 6.20
N GLN A 65 4.31 15.65 5.45
CA GLN A 65 2.96 15.80 5.98
C GLN A 65 2.61 14.76 7.05
N LEU A 66 3.11 13.54 6.89
CA LEU A 66 3.01 12.51 7.95
C LEU A 66 3.77 12.92 9.21
N TYR A 67 4.97 13.47 9.03
CA TYR A 67 5.77 13.97 10.16
C TYR A 67 5.02 15.06 10.93
N ASP A 68 4.51 16.07 10.23
CA ASP A 68 3.76 17.16 10.85
C ASP A 68 2.49 16.64 11.55
N SER A 69 1.79 15.69 10.96
CA SER A 69 0.61 15.06 11.56
C SER A 69 0.95 14.31 12.85
N ILE A 70 2.03 13.54 12.85
CA ILE A 70 2.48 12.79 14.04
C ILE A 70 2.97 13.76 15.11
N LYS A 71 3.71 14.79 14.72
CA LYS A 71 4.22 15.82 15.65
C LYS A 71 3.07 16.57 16.33
N GLN A 72 2.03 16.94 15.58
CA GLN A 72 0.83 17.57 16.12
C GLN A 72 0.07 16.61 17.08
N LEU A 73 -0.05 15.33 16.69
CA LEU A 73 -0.67 14.33 17.56
C LEU A 73 0.06 14.23 18.91
N VAL A 74 1.40 14.12 18.87
CA VAL A 74 2.23 14.03 20.09
C VAL A 74 2.16 15.32 20.90
N GLY A 75 2.25 16.47 20.22
CA GLY A 75 2.24 17.79 20.90
C GLY A 75 0.94 18.16 21.57
N ASN A 76 -0.17 17.58 21.12
CA ASN A 76 -1.50 17.86 21.68
C ASN A 76 -2.03 16.75 22.61
N MET A 77 -1.21 15.77 22.97
CA MET A 77 -1.64 14.62 23.77
C MET A 77 -2.28 15.02 25.11
N ASP A 78 -1.73 16.04 25.80
CA ASP A 78 -2.25 16.53 27.09
C ASP A 78 -3.65 17.13 26.91
N THR A 79 -3.85 17.90 25.84
CA THR A 79 -5.15 18.49 25.48
C THR A 79 -6.17 17.38 25.18
N TYR A 80 -5.76 16.35 24.46
CA TYR A 80 -6.64 15.24 24.12
C TYR A 80 -7.01 14.41 25.35
N TYR A 81 -6.07 14.23 26.28
CA TYR A 81 -6.35 13.57 27.54
C TYR A 81 -7.38 14.34 28.37
N SER A 82 -7.23 15.67 28.49
CA SER A 82 -8.20 16.50 29.19
C SER A 82 -9.59 16.48 28.52
N ASN A 83 -9.65 16.49 27.19
CA ASN A 83 -10.92 16.39 26.46
C ASN A 83 -11.62 15.04 26.72
N LEU A 84 -10.88 13.94 26.80
CA LEU A 84 -11.44 12.63 27.14
C LEU A 84 -11.96 12.59 28.58
N GLN A 85 -11.27 13.21 29.55
CA GLN A 85 -11.75 13.33 30.92
C GLN A 85 -13.06 14.10 30.98
N THR A 86 -13.12 15.28 30.36
CA THR A 86 -14.35 16.09 30.29
C THR A 86 -15.51 15.34 29.60
N MET A 87 -15.21 14.54 28.57
CA MET A 87 -16.20 13.70 27.91
C MET A 87 -16.78 12.63 28.86
N VAL A 88 -15.92 11.96 29.63
CA VAL A 88 -16.33 10.95 30.63
C VAL A 88 -17.17 11.58 31.72
N GLU A 89 -16.76 12.75 32.25
CA GLU A 89 -17.53 13.53 33.22
C GLU A 89 -18.92 13.88 32.69
N ASN A 90 -19.02 14.43 31.49
CA ASN A 90 -20.29 14.77 30.83
C ASN A 90 -21.20 13.53 30.60
N ILE A 91 -20.60 12.38 30.29
CA ILE A 91 -21.34 11.12 30.16
C ILE A 91 -21.89 10.67 31.53
N ASN A 92 -21.08 10.73 32.57
CA ASN A 92 -21.49 10.37 33.91
C ASN A 92 -22.61 11.28 34.43
N GLU A 93 -22.54 12.59 34.23
CA GLU A 93 -23.59 13.53 34.59
C GLU A 93 -24.90 13.24 33.85
N LYS A 94 -24.86 12.94 32.56
CA LYS A 94 -26.06 12.64 31.75
C LYS A 94 -26.69 11.28 32.06
N PHE A 95 -25.87 10.32 32.49
CA PHE A 95 -26.27 8.93 32.74
C PHE A 95 -26.10 8.53 34.21
N GLN A 96 -26.50 9.39 35.15
CA GLN A 96 -26.46 9.15 36.62
C GLN A 96 -26.97 7.77 37.07
N LYS A 97 -27.73 7.05 36.23
CA LYS A 97 -28.21 5.70 36.45
C LYS A 97 -27.20 4.58 36.19
N LEU A 98 -26.07 4.86 35.55
CA LEU A 98 -25.13 3.81 35.10
C LEU A 98 -24.13 3.38 36.18
N ASN A 99 -24.05 4.08 37.32
CA ASN A 99 -23.19 3.74 38.48
C ASN A 99 -21.76 3.26 38.03
N ILE A 100 -21.16 3.95 37.05
CA ILE A 100 -19.84 3.57 36.55
C ILE A 100 -18.81 4.10 37.55
N PRO A 101 -17.93 3.27 38.10
CA PRO A 101 -16.92 3.74 39.06
C PRO A 101 -15.90 4.63 38.33
N GLU A 102 -16.00 5.93 38.56
CA GLU A 102 -15.11 6.95 37.93
C GLU A 102 -13.63 6.65 38.18
N ASP A 103 -13.26 6.18 39.34
CA ASP A 103 -11.89 5.81 39.69
C ASP A 103 -11.31 4.72 38.79
N GLN A 104 -12.15 3.75 38.39
CA GLN A 104 -11.69 2.69 37.48
C GLN A 104 -11.50 3.19 36.08
N ILE A 105 -12.41 4.01 35.56
CA ILE A 105 -12.30 4.59 34.20
C ILE A 105 -11.09 5.51 34.14
N ASN A 106 -10.91 6.40 35.11
CA ASN A 106 -9.77 7.30 35.19
C ASN A 106 -8.45 6.53 35.28
N LYS A 107 -8.41 5.41 36.02
CA LYS A 107 -7.23 4.54 36.09
C LYS A 107 -6.91 3.88 34.73
N TYR A 108 -7.92 3.36 34.04
CA TYR A 108 -7.72 2.76 32.69
C TYR A 108 -7.31 3.81 31.67
N MET A 109 -7.96 4.98 31.68
CA MET A 109 -7.60 6.10 30.79
C MET A 109 -6.18 6.58 31.02
N ASN A 110 -5.78 6.78 32.27
CA ASN A 110 -4.43 7.22 32.60
C ASN A 110 -3.38 6.17 32.18
N ASN A 111 -3.64 4.89 32.42
CA ASN A 111 -2.76 3.80 31.96
C ASN A 111 -2.67 3.72 30.43
N ALA A 112 -3.77 3.92 29.73
CA ALA A 112 -3.78 3.94 28.27
C ALA A 112 -3.02 5.16 27.74
N TYR A 113 -3.24 6.35 28.30
CA TYR A 113 -2.52 7.58 27.98
C TYR A 113 -1.01 7.41 28.14
N LEU A 114 -0.56 6.95 29.30
CA LEU A 114 0.88 6.76 29.58
C LEU A 114 1.52 5.76 28.59
N LYS A 115 0.80 4.65 28.27
CA LYS A 115 1.31 3.67 27.30
C LYS A 115 1.39 4.24 25.88
N VAL A 116 0.38 5.00 25.45
CA VAL A 116 0.37 5.63 24.12
C VAL A 116 1.45 6.70 24.05
N GLN A 117 1.57 7.55 25.07
CA GLN A 117 2.60 8.57 25.16
C GLN A 117 4.02 7.96 25.13
N ASP A 118 4.25 6.90 25.90
CA ASP A 118 5.53 6.18 25.88
C ASP A 118 5.82 5.59 24.48
N MET A 119 4.83 4.93 23.87
CA MET A 119 4.98 4.36 22.53
C MET A 119 5.27 5.44 21.47
N LEU A 120 4.57 6.57 21.53
CA LEU A 120 4.79 7.69 20.62
C LEU A 120 6.20 8.29 20.80
N ASN A 121 6.58 8.60 22.02
CA ASN A 121 7.83 9.27 22.31
C ASN A 121 9.06 8.36 22.19
N THR A 122 8.96 7.07 22.58
CA THR A 122 10.12 6.17 22.61
C THR A 122 10.27 5.35 21.32
N LYS A 123 9.18 5.02 20.64
CA LYS A 123 9.22 4.15 19.46
C LYS A 123 8.87 4.87 18.16
N ILE A 124 7.85 5.72 18.15
CA ILE A 124 7.37 6.33 16.89
C ILE A 124 8.18 7.56 16.55
N MET A 125 8.22 8.59 17.43
CA MET A 125 8.92 9.85 17.14
C MET A 125 10.39 9.67 16.77
N PRO A 126 11.23 8.93 17.51
CA PRO A 126 12.64 8.78 17.14
C PRO A 126 12.83 8.11 15.76
N ASN A 127 11.90 7.23 15.34
CA ASN A 127 11.98 6.62 14.04
C ASN A 127 11.50 7.56 12.92
N VAL A 128 10.46 8.36 13.20
CA VAL A 128 9.96 9.38 12.27
C VAL A 128 11.01 10.49 12.09
N ASP A 129 11.59 10.99 13.18
CA ASP A 129 12.66 11.98 13.13
C ASP A 129 13.86 11.48 12.32
N LYS A 130 14.29 10.23 12.52
CA LYS A 130 15.36 9.62 11.73
C LYS A 130 15.01 9.57 10.24
N ILE A 131 13.78 9.22 9.88
CA ILE A 131 13.33 9.17 8.47
C ILE A 131 13.39 10.56 7.86
N VAL A 132 12.85 11.59 8.55
CA VAL A 132 12.81 12.96 8.05
C VAL A 132 14.20 13.58 7.95
N VAL A 133 15.03 13.43 8.99
CA VAL A 133 16.43 13.91 8.98
C VAL A 133 17.20 13.23 7.84
N ASN A 134 17.02 11.93 7.65
CA ASN A 134 17.70 11.18 6.60
C ASN A 134 17.24 11.56 5.20
N ILE A 135 15.95 11.86 4.99
CA ILE A 135 15.44 12.37 3.73
C ILE A 135 15.94 13.79 3.49
N GLY A 136 15.90 14.67 4.51
CA GLY A 136 16.32 16.05 4.41
C GLY A 136 17.83 16.22 4.25
N SER A 137 18.65 15.36 4.87
CA SER A 137 20.12 15.38 4.79
C SER A 137 20.70 14.58 3.62
N GLY A 138 19.85 13.89 2.85
CA GLY A 138 20.31 12.98 1.79
C GLY A 138 21.03 11.72 2.31
N VAL A 139 21.11 11.56 3.63
CA VAL A 139 21.76 10.42 4.27
C VAL A 139 20.69 9.42 4.72
N PHE A 140 20.47 8.41 3.89
CA PHE A 140 19.68 7.26 4.31
C PHE A 140 20.46 6.44 5.34
N SER A 141 20.11 6.52 6.62
CA SER A 141 20.67 5.66 7.68
C SER A 141 20.27 4.18 7.53
N GLY A 142 19.61 3.84 6.47
CA GLY A 142 19.31 2.48 6.04
C GLY A 142 20.25 1.97 4.96
N LEU A 143 21.60 2.09 5.13
CA LEU A 143 22.55 1.54 4.15
C LEU A 143 22.18 0.12 3.70
N LYS A 144 21.70 -0.71 4.62
CA LYS A 144 21.26 -2.07 4.32
C LYS A 144 19.96 -2.08 3.50
N PHE A 145 18.98 -1.19 3.80
CA PHE A 145 17.75 -1.06 3.03
C PHE A 145 18.05 -0.50 1.63
N LEU A 146 18.84 0.57 1.56
CA LEU A 146 19.25 1.19 0.30
C LEU A 146 20.04 0.20 -0.57
N TYR A 147 20.98 -0.53 0.02
CA TYR A 147 21.73 -1.58 -0.67
C TYR A 147 20.80 -2.67 -1.23
N ASN A 148 19.90 -3.22 -0.41
CA ASN A 148 18.93 -4.22 -0.85
C ASN A 148 17.96 -3.67 -1.90
N PHE A 149 17.56 -2.40 -1.80
CA PHE A 149 16.69 -1.74 -2.75
C PHE A 149 17.39 -1.51 -4.09
N LEU A 150 18.64 -1.03 -4.07
CA LEU A 150 19.48 -0.87 -5.28
C LEU A 150 19.72 -2.22 -5.97
N ILE A 151 20.07 -3.26 -5.21
CA ILE A 151 20.18 -4.62 -5.76
C ILE A 151 18.84 -5.08 -6.34
N GLY A 152 17.73 -4.80 -5.65
CA GLY A 152 16.39 -5.08 -6.13
C GLY A 152 16.09 -4.40 -7.46
N ILE A 153 16.46 -3.12 -7.61
CA ILE A 153 16.32 -2.37 -8.87
C ILE A 153 17.20 -2.95 -9.96
N ILE A 154 18.48 -3.21 -9.68
CA ILE A 154 19.41 -3.80 -10.67
C ILE A 154 18.88 -5.17 -11.14
N ALA A 155 18.43 -6.01 -10.19
CA ALA A 155 17.83 -7.29 -10.51
C ALA A 155 16.54 -7.14 -11.32
N SER A 156 15.70 -6.14 -11.01
CA SER A 156 14.46 -5.87 -11.76
C SER A 156 14.76 -5.42 -13.20
N ILE A 157 15.75 -4.57 -13.39
CA ILE A 157 16.23 -4.15 -14.72
C ILE A 157 16.68 -5.36 -15.52
N TYR A 158 17.47 -6.26 -14.89
CA TYR A 158 17.92 -7.48 -15.56
C TYR A 158 16.76 -8.40 -15.95
N VAL A 159 15.79 -8.62 -15.04
CA VAL A 159 14.61 -9.44 -15.31
C VAL A 159 13.76 -8.82 -16.42
N MET A 160 13.51 -7.51 -16.38
CA MET A 160 12.74 -6.82 -17.41
C MET A 160 13.44 -6.85 -18.78
N ALA A 161 14.73 -6.63 -18.81
CA ALA A 161 15.52 -6.65 -20.07
C ALA A 161 15.55 -8.04 -20.70
N ASN A 162 15.55 -9.11 -19.89
CA ASN A 162 15.69 -10.51 -20.34
C ASN A 162 14.42 -11.35 -20.16
N LYS A 163 13.25 -10.71 -20.00
CA LYS A 163 11.97 -11.38 -19.69
C LYS A 163 11.66 -12.54 -20.62
N GLU A 164 11.79 -12.34 -21.93
CA GLU A 164 11.47 -13.32 -22.95
C GLU A 164 12.49 -14.49 -22.94
N TYR A 165 13.77 -14.17 -22.73
CA TYR A 165 14.82 -15.18 -22.59
C TYR A 165 14.60 -16.08 -21.36
N LEU A 166 14.32 -15.47 -20.21
CA LEU A 166 14.03 -16.17 -18.96
C LEU A 166 12.79 -17.07 -19.12
N ALA A 167 11.72 -16.54 -19.70
CA ALA A 167 10.50 -17.31 -19.98
C ALA A 167 10.77 -18.49 -20.93
N SER A 168 11.57 -18.29 -21.99
CA SER A 168 11.93 -19.36 -22.92
C SER A 168 12.77 -20.48 -22.26
N ARG A 169 13.66 -20.11 -21.34
CA ARG A 169 14.45 -21.08 -20.57
C ARG A 169 13.55 -21.86 -19.59
N GLY A 170 12.64 -21.18 -18.90
CA GLY A 170 11.66 -21.86 -18.04
C GLY A 170 10.80 -22.87 -18.82
N LYS A 171 10.30 -22.50 -20.01
CA LYS A 171 9.58 -23.41 -20.88
C LYS A 171 10.41 -24.65 -21.25
N LYS A 172 11.69 -24.49 -21.62
CA LYS A 172 12.58 -25.63 -21.95
C LYS A 172 12.76 -26.57 -20.77
N ILE A 173 12.89 -26.07 -19.55
CA ILE A 173 12.99 -26.91 -18.36
C ILE A 173 11.73 -27.76 -18.17
N ILE A 174 10.55 -27.14 -18.31
CA ILE A 174 9.26 -27.84 -18.17
C ILE A 174 9.13 -28.94 -19.22
N TYR A 175 9.47 -28.69 -20.50
CA TYR A 175 9.47 -29.72 -21.54
C TYR A 175 10.53 -30.78 -21.37
N ALA A 176 11.63 -30.48 -20.68
CA ALA A 176 12.67 -31.49 -20.38
C ALA A 176 12.26 -32.48 -19.27
N VAL A 177 11.43 -31.99 -18.30
CA VAL A 177 11.03 -32.78 -17.13
C VAL A 177 9.71 -33.54 -17.37
N PHE A 178 8.76 -32.92 -18.11
CA PHE A 178 7.41 -33.46 -18.28
C PHE A 178 7.14 -33.88 -19.72
N LYS A 179 6.25 -34.89 -19.89
CA LYS A 179 5.77 -35.27 -21.22
C LYS A 179 5.04 -34.08 -21.86
N VAL A 180 5.11 -33.96 -23.18
CA VAL A 180 4.59 -32.78 -23.95
C VAL A 180 3.16 -32.41 -23.55
N LYS A 181 2.26 -33.37 -23.39
CA LYS A 181 0.85 -33.10 -22.99
C LYS A 181 0.80 -32.41 -21.61
N ASN A 182 1.50 -32.94 -20.62
CA ASN A 182 1.51 -32.36 -19.26
C ASN A 182 2.27 -31.03 -19.22
N ALA A 183 3.36 -30.89 -19.99
CA ALA A 183 4.09 -29.66 -20.14
C ALA A 183 3.22 -28.52 -20.67
N ASN A 184 2.41 -28.76 -21.68
CA ASN A 184 1.47 -27.78 -22.20
C ASN A 184 0.44 -27.36 -21.15
N THR A 185 -0.18 -28.31 -20.44
CA THR A 185 -1.14 -27.99 -19.36
C THR A 185 -0.50 -27.16 -18.24
N ILE A 186 0.74 -27.49 -17.85
CA ILE A 186 1.48 -26.72 -16.84
C ILE A 186 1.76 -25.30 -17.35
N LEU A 187 2.20 -25.15 -18.60
CA LEU A 187 2.51 -23.84 -19.18
C LEU A 187 1.25 -22.97 -19.32
N ASP A 188 0.14 -23.55 -19.75
CA ASP A 188 -1.13 -22.83 -19.84
C ASP A 188 -1.61 -22.37 -18.46
N GLY A 189 -1.50 -23.24 -17.44
CA GLY A 189 -1.79 -22.88 -16.06
C GLY A 189 -0.89 -21.76 -15.52
N LEU A 190 0.42 -21.80 -15.79
CA LEU A 190 1.35 -20.73 -15.39
C LEU A 190 1.07 -19.40 -16.09
N LEU A 191 0.69 -19.42 -17.36
CA LEU A 191 0.31 -18.22 -18.09
C LEU A 191 -0.97 -17.60 -17.52
N GLU A 192 -1.96 -18.45 -17.23
CA GLU A 192 -3.21 -18.01 -16.62
C GLU A 192 -3.00 -17.47 -15.20
N MET A 193 -2.22 -18.15 -14.36
CA MET A 193 -1.81 -17.64 -13.05
C MET A 193 -1.15 -16.26 -13.15
N ASN A 194 -0.18 -16.11 -14.05
CA ASN A 194 0.50 -14.82 -14.23
C ASN A 194 -0.46 -13.71 -14.69
N ARG A 195 -1.44 -14.05 -15.54
CA ARG A 195 -2.47 -13.12 -15.98
C ARG A 195 -3.35 -12.67 -14.83
N ILE A 196 -3.96 -13.63 -14.11
CA ILE A 196 -4.87 -13.37 -13.00
C ILE A 196 -4.15 -12.59 -11.88
N PHE A 197 -2.97 -13.07 -11.47
CA PHE A 197 -2.19 -12.43 -10.43
C PHE A 197 -1.77 -11.01 -10.80
N GLY A 198 -1.34 -10.80 -12.06
CA GLY A 198 -0.96 -9.48 -12.56
C GLY A 198 -2.12 -8.49 -12.56
N GLN A 199 -3.29 -8.92 -13.01
CA GLN A 199 -4.49 -8.09 -13.02
C GLN A 199 -4.94 -7.76 -11.59
N PHE A 200 -4.93 -8.74 -10.70
CA PHE A 200 -5.31 -8.54 -9.30
C PHE A 200 -4.39 -7.56 -8.57
N ILE A 201 -3.08 -7.78 -8.60
CA ILE A 201 -2.12 -6.92 -7.88
C ILE A 201 -2.13 -5.50 -8.43
N ASN A 202 -2.08 -5.34 -9.76
CA ASN A 202 -2.10 -4.01 -10.37
C ASN A 202 -3.43 -3.30 -10.13
N GLY A 203 -4.54 -4.04 -10.21
CA GLY A 203 -5.87 -3.54 -9.90
C GLY A 203 -5.97 -3.09 -8.43
N LYS A 204 -5.48 -3.90 -7.49
CA LYS A 204 -5.57 -3.58 -6.07
C LYS A 204 -4.68 -2.40 -5.65
N ILE A 205 -3.50 -2.25 -6.27
CA ILE A 205 -2.64 -1.07 -6.06
C ILE A 205 -3.33 0.19 -6.59
N LEU A 206 -3.89 0.14 -7.80
CA LEU A 206 -4.62 1.28 -8.39
C LEU A 206 -5.83 1.65 -7.54
N ASP A 207 -6.62 0.67 -7.13
CA ASP A 207 -7.75 0.80 -6.24
C ASP A 207 -7.36 1.50 -4.93
N SER A 208 -6.31 1.01 -4.27
CA SER A 208 -5.80 1.57 -3.01
C SER A 208 -5.31 3.02 -3.14
N ILE A 209 -4.69 3.36 -4.26
CA ILE A 209 -4.29 4.75 -4.55
C ILE A 209 -5.53 5.64 -4.69
N ILE A 210 -6.54 5.19 -5.43
CA ILE A 210 -7.79 5.94 -5.64
C ILE A 210 -8.53 6.12 -4.31
N ILE A 211 -8.67 5.06 -3.50
CA ILE A 211 -9.28 5.11 -2.17
C ILE A 211 -8.54 6.08 -1.25
N GLY A 212 -7.20 6.02 -1.24
CA GLY A 212 -6.38 6.96 -0.47
C GLY A 212 -6.59 8.42 -0.90
N MET A 213 -6.67 8.69 -2.21
CA MET A 213 -6.94 10.04 -2.74
C MET A 213 -8.35 10.52 -2.38
N ILE A 214 -9.37 9.67 -2.55
CA ILE A 214 -10.75 10.03 -2.18
C ILE A 214 -10.82 10.32 -0.67
N MET A 215 -10.20 9.45 0.15
CA MET A 215 -10.15 9.64 1.60
C MET A 215 -9.47 10.97 1.96
N PHE A 216 -8.38 11.34 1.29
CA PHE A 216 -7.71 12.62 1.49
C PHE A 216 -8.61 13.82 1.17
N ILE A 217 -9.27 13.79 0.01
CA ILE A 217 -10.17 14.85 -0.44
C ILE A 217 -11.34 15.01 0.55
N VAL A 218 -12.02 13.90 0.89
CA VAL A 218 -13.16 13.90 1.79
C VAL A 218 -12.76 14.35 3.19
N SER A 219 -11.65 13.84 3.73
CA SER A 219 -11.14 14.23 5.05
C SER A 219 -10.78 15.71 5.10
N THR A 220 -10.24 16.27 4.02
CA THR A 220 -9.91 17.68 3.92
C THR A 220 -11.17 18.55 3.86
N ILE A 221 -12.17 18.18 3.06
CA ILE A 221 -13.45 18.90 2.93
C ILE A 221 -14.20 18.91 4.27
N LEU A 222 -14.20 17.78 4.99
CA LEU A 222 -14.87 17.66 6.30
C LEU A 222 -14.02 18.18 7.46
N ASN A 223 -12.86 18.77 7.16
CA ASN A 223 -11.91 19.28 8.17
C ASN A 223 -11.60 18.22 9.27
N LEU A 224 -11.43 16.96 8.88
CA LEU A 224 -11.01 15.90 9.81
C LEU A 224 -9.56 16.15 10.26
N PRO A 225 -9.26 15.95 11.56
CA PRO A 225 -7.88 16.05 12.03
C PRO A 225 -7.02 14.98 11.37
N TYR A 226 -5.76 15.34 11.07
CA TYR A 226 -4.78 14.40 10.49
C TYR A 226 -5.19 13.79 9.14
N ALA A 227 -5.85 14.57 8.27
CA ALA A 227 -6.39 14.10 6.99
C ALA A 227 -5.37 13.30 6.15
N VAL A 228 -4.12 13.76 6.07
CA VAL A 228 -3.05 13.06 5.32
C VAL A 228 -2.71 11.73 5.96
N LEU A 229 -2.52 11.71 7.30
CA LEU A 229 -2.19 10.48 8.04
C LEU A 229 -3.27 9.41 7.86
N ILE A 230 -4.54 9.80 8.04
CA ILE A 230 -5.70 8.92 7.86
C ILE A 230 -5.74 8.37 6.43
N SER A 231 -5.57 9.24 5.44
CA SER A 231 -5.66 8.87 4.02
C SER A 231 -4.57 7.91 3.61
N VAL A 232 -3.35 8.11 4.12
CA VAL A 232 -2.22 7.21 3.87
C VAL A 232 -2.44 5.87 4.56
N ILE A 233 -2.88 5.86 5.82
CA ILE A 233 -3.18 4.61 6.54
C ILE A 233 -4.27 3.83 5.80
N VAL A 234 -5.41 4.47 5.49
CA VAL A 234 -6.53 3.82 4.80
C VAL A 234 -6.11 3.33 3.42
N GLY A 235 -5.40 4.17 2.62
CA GLY A 235 -4.94 3.79 1.29
C GLY A 235 -3.95 2.63 1.31
N VAL A 236 -2.94 2.67 2.19
CA VAL A 236 -1.93 1.60 2.28
C VAL A 236 -2.54 0.29 2.78
N THR A 237 -3.39 0.35 3.81
CA THR A 237 -4.02 -0.86 4.33
C THR A 237 -5.03 -1.46 3.36
N ASN A 238 -5.68 -0.64 2.51
CA ASN A 238 -6.65 -1.11 1.51
C ASN A 238 -6.04 -2.06 0.45
N VAL A 239 -4.71 -2.10 0.33
CA VAL A 239 -4.02 -3.09 -0.52
C VAL A 239 -4.30 -4.52 -0.06
N ILE A 240 -4.56 -4.75 1.24
CA ILE A 240 -4.89 -6.06 1.80
C ILE A 240 -6.40 -6.32 1.62
N PRO A 241 -6.79 -7.30 0.81
CA PRO A 241 -8.20 -7.62 0.61
C PRO A 241 -8.92 -7.96 1.92
N PHE A 242 -10.15 -7.53 2.09
CA PHE A 242 -11.04 -7.75 3.24
C PHE A 242 -10.55 -7.16 4.57
N PHE A 243 -9.30 -7.37 4.93
CA PHE A 243 -8.74 -6.93 6.22
C PHE A 243 -8.25 -5.48 6.20
N GLY A 244 -7.83 -4.99 5.03
CA GLY A 244 -7.28 -3.64 4.88
C GLY A 244 -8.17 -2.55 5.47
N PRO A 245 -9.45 -2.49 5.10
CA PRO A 245 -10.38 -1.51 5.62
C PRO A 245 -10.48 -1.51 7.15
N ILE A 246 -10.53 -2.69 7.77
CA ILE A 246 -10.62 -2.83 9.24
C ILE A 246 -9.31 -2.43 9.91
N ILE A 247 -8.18 -2.91 9.37
CA ILE A 247 -6.83 -2.59 9.88
C ILE A 247 -6.56 -1.09 9.79
N GLY A 248 -7.08 -0.41 8.74
CA GLY A 248 -6.95 1.04 8.59
C GLY A 248 -7.94 1.83 9.45
N ALA A 249 -9.19 1.39 9.50
CA ALA A 249 -10.25 2.10 10.22
C ALA A 249 -10.00 2.18 11.73
N VAL A 250 -9.56 1.07 12.35
CA VAL A 250 -9.37 1.01 13.81
C VAL A 250 -8.37 2.05 14.32
N PRO A 251 -7.11 2.09 13.86
CA PRO A 251 -6.17 3.11 14.33
C PRO A 251 -6.61 4.52 13.97
N CYS A 252 -7.17 4.74 12.77
CA CYS A 252 -7.66 6.06 12.37
C CYS A 252 -8.79 6.55 13.28
N PHE A 253 -9.73 5.67 13.62
CA PHE A 253 -10.82 6.00 14.55
C PHE A 253 -10.27 6.45 15.91
N PHE A 254 -9.34 5.72 16.50
CA PHE A 254 -8.76 6.09 17.79
C PHE A 254 -7.95 7.39 17.74
N ILE A 255 -7.18 7.62 16.66
CA ILE A 255 -6.42 8.85 16.47
C ILE A 255 -7.38 10.06 16.43
N VAL A 256 -8.49 9.96 15.68
CA VAL A 256 -9.47 11.04 15.57
C VAL A 256 -10.34 11.15 16.82
N LEU A 257 -10.69 10.05 17.47
CA LEU A 257 -11.46 10.04 18.72
C LEU A 257 -10.77 10.84 19.82
N ILE A 258 -9.45 10.68 19.93
CA ILE A 258 -8.65 11.42 20.92
C ILE A 258 -8.64 12.92 20.58
N ALA A 259 -8.60 13.29 19.30
CA ALA A 259 -8.54 14.68 18.87
C ALA A 259 -9.92 15.37 18.93
N ASP A 260 -10.96 14.70 18.40
CA ASP A 260 -12.33 15.22 18.32
C ASP A 260 -13.31 14.02 18.24
N PRO A 261 -14.02 13.74 19.36
CA PRO A 261 -14.95 12.61 19.43
C PRO A 261 -16.08 12.67 18.39
N ILE A 262 -16.59 13.86 18.09
CA ILE A 262 -17.68 13.99 17.11
C ILE A 262 -17.16 13.68 15.71
N LYS A 263 -15.98 14.18 15.37
CA LYS A 263 -15.35 13.92 14.08
C LYS A 263 -14.93 12.46 13.91
N SER A 264 -14.70 11.71 15.01
CA SER A 264 -14.45 10.28 14.91
C SER A 264 -15.66 9.49 14.41
N LEU A 265 -16.87 9.88 14.80
CA LEU A 265 -18.11 9.29 14.28
C LEU A 265 -18.31 9.64 12.80
N VAL A 266 -18.00 10.89 12.41
CA VAL A 266 -18.01 11.31 11.00
C VAL A 266 -17.02 10.47 10.20
N LEU A 267 -15.81 10.26 10.72
CA LEU A 267 -14.80 9.40 10.08
C LEU A 267 -15.31 7.98 9.87
N LEU A 268 -15.95 7.37 10.86
CA LEU A 268 -16.51 6.01 10.70
C LEU A 268 -17.54 5.95 9.58
N ILE A 269 -18.44 6.94 9.52
CA ILE A 269 -19.45 7.02 8.45
C ILE A 269 -18.75 7.16 7.08
N VAL A 270 -17.75 8.03 6.98
CA VAL A 270 -16.97 8.23 5.75
C VAL A 270 -16.30 6.92 5.33
N ILE A 271 -15.64 6.23 6.25
CA ILE A 271 -14.99 4.93 5.94
C ILE A 271 -16.03 3.90 5.49
N LEU A 272 -17.18 3.79 6.17
CA LEU A 272 -18.22 2.85 5.78
C LEU A 272 -18.77 3.16 4.38
N VAL A 273 -19.06 4.42 4.07
CA VAL A 273 -19.52 4.84 2.75
C VAL A 273 -18.45 4.56 1.69
N LEU A 274 -17.19 4.87 2.00
CA LEU A 274 -16.07 4.63 1.10
C LEU A 274 -15.88 3.14 0.83
N GLN A 275 -16.04 2.29 1.83
CA GLN A 275 -15.96 0.83 1.68
C GLN A 275 -17.11 0.27 0.85
N GLN A 276 -18.33 0.81 0.98
CA GLN A 276 -19.44 0.45 0.12
C GLN A 276 -19.21 0.87 -1.33
N PHE A 277 -18.62 2.05 -1.53
CA PHE A 277 -18.21 2.52 -2.87
C PHE A 277 -17.11 1.63 -3.46
N ASP A 278 -16.09 1.28 -2.67
CA ASP A 278 -15.02 0.37 -3.09
C ASP A 278 -15.57 -1.00 -3.49
N GLY A 279 -16.30 -1.66 -2.59
CA GLY A 279 -16.79 -3.02 -2.80
C GLY A 279 -17.80 -3.16 -3.94
N ASN A 280 -18.65 -2.15 -4.17
CA ASN A 280 -19.76 -2.27 -5.14
C ASN A 280 -19.48 -1.58 -6.46
N ILE A 281 -18.58 -0.58 -6.51
CA ILE A 281 -18.37 0.23 -7.73
C ILE A 281 -16.92 0.15 -8.19
N LEU A 282 -15.96 0.49 -7.31
CA LEU A 282 -14.57 0.66 -7.69
C LEU A 282 -13.88 -0.69 -7.92
N GLY A 283 -13.99 -1.60 -6.96
CA GLY A 283 -13.43 -2.94 -7.06
C GLY A 283 -13.88 -3.69 -8.32
N PRO A 284 -15.18 -3.85 -8.59
CA PRO A 284 -15.66 -4.48 -9.81
C PRO A 284 -15.18 -3.79 -11.10
N LYS A 285 -15.09 -2.47 -11.11
CA LYS A 285 -14.60 -1.72 -12.30
C LYS A 285 -13.10 -1.86 -12.54
N ILE A 286 -12.28 -1.94 -11.48
CA ILE A 286 -10.82 -1.98 -11.60
C ILE A 286 -10.33 -3.41 -11.72
N ILE A 287 -10.78 -4.29 -10.82
CA ILE A 287 -10.32 -5.69 -10.75
C ILE A 287 -11.14 -6.56 -11.70
N GLY A 288 -12.44 -6.24 -11.88
CA GLY A 288 -13.37 -6.97 -12.72
C GLY A 288 -13.64 -8.40 -12.21
N ASP A 289 -14.38 -9.18 -13.00
CA ASP A 289 -14.62 -10.61 -12.74
C ASP A 289 -13.42 -11.50 -13.16
N THR A 290 -12.24 -10.89 -13.28
CA THR A 290 -11.06 -11.47 -13.95
C THR A 290 -10.38 -12.58 -13.18
N THR A 291 -10.62 -12.70 -11.87
CA THR A 291 -9.99 -13.78 -11.08
C THR A 291 -10.72 -15.10 -11.22
N GLY A 292 -12.04 -15.09 -11.52
CA GLY A 292 -12.87 -16.29 -11.53
C GLY A 292 -12.89 -17.06 -10.20
N LEU A 293 -12.21 -16.52 -9.18
CA LEU A 293 -12.11 -17.12 -7.85
C LEU A 293 -13.23 -16.59 -6.96
N SER A 294 -13.89 -17.49 -6.23
CA SER A 294 -14.84 -17.06 -5.22
C SER A 294 -14.11 -16.33 -4.07
N SER A 295 -14.80 -15.40 -3.41
CA SER A 295 -14.25 -14.65 -2.26
C SER A 295 -13.70 -15.56 -1.16
N PHE A 296 -14.22 -16.79 -1.03
CA PHE A 296 -13.72 -17.80 -0.10
C PHE A 296 -12.25 -18.18 -0.38
N TRP A 297 -11.89 -18.44 -1.64
CA TRP A 297 -10.52 -18.81 -1.99
C TRP A 297 -9.56 -17.64 -1.83
N VAL A 298 -9.99 -16.42 -2.14
CA VAL A 298 -9.18 -15.21 -1.93
C VAL A 298 -8.94 -15.02 -0.43
N LEU A 299 -9.97 -15.12 0.41
CA LEU A 299 -9.83 -15.02 1.85
C LEU A 299 -8.90 -16.10 2.43
N THR A 300 -9.07 -17.34 1.98
CA THR A 300 -8.21 -18.46 2.40
C THR A 300 -6.74 -18.21 2.03
N ALA A 301 -6.48 -17.75 0.80
CA ALA A 301 -5.13 -17.41 0.35
C ALA A 301 -4.50 -16.30 1.18
N VAL A 302 -5.26 -15.25 1.52
CA VAL A 302 -4.79 -14.14 2.38
C VAL A 302 -4.46 -14.63 3.79
N ILE A 303 -5.30 -15.49 4.39
CA ILE A 303 -5.07 -16.04 5.74
C ILE A 303 -3.84 -16.95 5.74
N VAL A 304 -3.76 -17.90 4.82
CA VAL A 304 -2.65 -18.86 4.73
C VAL A 304 -1.34 -18.14 4.36
N GLY A 305 -1.39 -17.29 3.35
CA GLY A 305 -0.24 -16.48 2.93
C GLY A 305 0.26 -15.58 4.05
N GLY A 306 -0.66 -14.91 4.74
CA GLY A 306 -0.36 -14.07 5.90
C GLY A 306 0.27 -14.84 7.05
N GLY A 307 -0.21 -16.07 7.32
CA GLY A 307 0.34 -16.94 8.35
C GLY A 307 1.77 -17.45 8.02
N LEU A 308 2.07 -17.70 6.74
CA LEU A 308 3.36 -18.23 6.31
C LEU A 308 4.42 -17.15 6.06
N PHE A 309 4.03 -16.03 5.47
CA PHE A 309 4.95 -15.00 4.97
C PHE A 309 4.65 -13.58 5.49
N GLY A 310 3.77 -13.46 6.48
CA GLY A 310 3.38 -12.18 7.06
C GLY A 310 2.69 -11.26 6.05
N PHE A 311 2.90 -9.93 6.20
CA PHE A 311 2.28 -8.92 5.34
C PHE A 311 2.48 -9.17 3.84
N PHE A 312 3.67 -9.57 3.43
CA PHE A 312 3.95 -9.88 2.02
C PHE A 312 3.19 -11.12 1.53
N GLY A 313 2.93 -12.09 2.41
CA GLY A 313 2.13 -13.26 2.07
C GLY A 313 0.65 -12.96 1.90
N MET A 314 0.14 -11.91 2.55
CA MET A 314 -1.24 -11.44 2.35
C MET A 314 -1.43 -10.77 0.98
N LEU A 315 -0.34 -10.25 0.41
CA LEU A 315 -0.35 -9.61 -0.92
C LEU A 315 -0.10 -10.60 -2.06
N LEU A 316 0.63 -11.67 -1.79
CA LEU A 316 0.96 -12.74 -2.73
C LEU A 316 -0.08 -13.86 -2.72
#